data_80e6c51525c37409667975603718740f
#
_entry.id   80e6c51525c37409667975603718740f
#
_cell.length_a   1.000
_cell.length_b   1.000
_cell.length_c   1.000
_cell.angle_alpha   90.00
_cell.angle_beta   90.00
_cell.angle_gamma   90.00
#
_symmetry.space_group_name_H-M   'P 1'
#
loop_
_entity.id
_entity.type
_entity.pdbx_description
1 polymer ?
#
loop_
_entity_poly.entity_id
_entity_poly.type
_entity_poly.pdbx_seq_one_letter_code
_entity_poly.pdbx_strand_id
1 'polypeptide(L)'
;MATPYEIAQYLKLDRNSRANLELTVNLRTQQRSGTLLWLLDNTKTAMGGRALKQWLEQPLLDRETIEARYDKIGELLKDFFSRAALQETLKSVYDLERLAGRVAYGTANGRDLLQLRNSLRQVPDIMVTLGDLDPAVFGDLLRRMDPVSDIEILISKAIAEEPPISVTDGGVIRSGYNSRLDEYRDVMKGGKKWLAELEAKEREATGISTLKIGFNKVFGYYIEVTKANIGKLDPDRYTRKQTLANAERFITPELKEREQIILEAETKSSDLEYQLFTEVRDQIKDNIARIQKLAATLAELDVLQSLATVAEQYKFTRPTLVDSQKLVIKDGRHPVVEKVLGHQSYVANDVYMDEDETIMLITGPNMSGKSTYMRQLALTVVMAQIGSYVPASEAELPIFDQIFTRIGAADDLISGNSTFMVEMAEANTALQNATKRSLILFDELGRGTATYDGMALAQAIIEYVHNNTKAKTLFSTHYHELTALSDELDHLRNVHVGATEENGELVFSHKVLTGPADQSYGINVAKLAGLPDSLIARASDILASLEAQDVTISETLVQPQPVSAKLAEPVAVPVAPEPEPVVEEDTQLDLFALEPAVDPALQAILDEIKQTNIATMTPLDAMMKLNEWQKQMK
;
A
#
# COMPACT_ATOMS: atom_id res chain seq x y z
N MET A 1 14.63 6.43 13.74
CA MET A 1 14.24 7.83 14.02
C MET A 1 13.05 8.15 13.13
N ALA A 2 12.00 8.78 13.64
CA ALA A 2 10.92 9.28 12.80
C ALA A 2 11.45 10.51 12.05
N THR A 3 11.34 10.49 10.72
CA THR A 3 11.68 11.66 9.89
C THR A 3 10.54 12.67 10.03
N PRO A 4 10.78 13.96 10.32
CA PRO A 4 9.72 14.95 10.38
C PRO A 4 9.05 15.03 8.99
N TYR A 5 7.73 14.94 8.98
CA TYR A 5 6.90 14.99 7.77
C TYR A 5 6.44 16.45 7.57
N GLU A 6 7.00 17.12 6.56
CA GLU A 6 6.55 18.45 6.16
C GLU A 6 5.44 18.32 5.10
N ILE A 7 4.20 18.46 5.54
CA ILE A 7 3.00 18.37 4.70
C ILE A 7 3.04 19.38 3.52
N ALA A 8 3.76 20.50 3.68
CA ALA A 8 3.86 21.56 2.67
C ALA A 8 4.65 21.17 1.41
N GLN A 9 5.38 20.06 1.41
CA GLN A 9 6.25 19.64 0.29
C GLN A 9 5.55 18.71 -0.71
N TYR A 10 4.32 18.25 -0.41
CA TYR A 10 3.62 17.25 -1.22
C TYR A 10 2.26 17.75 -1.67
N LEU A 11 1.83 17.30 -2.86
CA LEU A 11 0.46 17.43 -3.33
C LEU A 11 -0.49 16.80 -2.31
N LYS A 12 -1.44 17.57 -1.84
CA LYS A 12 -2.42 17.11 -0.87
C LYS A 12 -3.52 16.30 -1.57
N LEU A 13 -3.67 15.08 -1.11
CA LEU A 13 -4.75 14.16 -1.49
C LEU A 13 -5.47 13.75 -0.20
N ASP A 14 -6.72 14.12 -0.04
CA ASP A 14 -7.52 13.66 1.08
C ASP A 14 -7.85 12.15 0.94
N ARG A 15 -8.44 11.58 1.97
CA ARG A 15 -8.77 10.15 1.98
C ARG A 15 -9.74 9.78 0.86
N ASN A 16 -10.72 10.64 0.62
CA ASN A 16 -11.76 10.41 -0.38
C ASN A 16 -11.19 10.51 -1.79
N SER A 17 -10.35 11.52 -2.07
CA SER A 17 -9.68 11.65 -3.36
C SER A 17 -8.77 10.47 -3.67
N ARG A 18 -8.00 9.96 -2.67
CA ARG A 18 -7.19 8.74 -2.85
C ARG A 18 -8.04 7.52 -3.20
N ALA A 19 -9.19 7.37 -2.54
CA ALA A 19 -10.12 6.28 -2.79
C ALA A 19 -10.80 6.42 -4.16
N ASN A 20 -11.36 7.59 -4.46
CA ASN A 20 -12.07 7.87 -5.71
C ASN A 20 -11.19 7.71 -6.96
N LEU A 21 -9.90 8.01 -6.84
CA LEU A 21 -8.90 7.82 -7.89
C LEU A 21 -8.34 6.40 -7.93
N GLU A 22 -8.71 5.53 -6.99
CA GLU A 22 -8.23 4.15 -6.88
C GLU A 22 -6.70 4.06 -7.01
N LEU A 23 -5.97 4.90 -6.26
CA LEU A 23 -4.51 4.96 -6.36
C LEU A 23 -3.84 3.67 -5.91
N THR A 24 -4.27 3.11 -4.77
CA THR A 24 -3.63 1.95 -4.13
C THR A 24 -4.58 0.79 -3.82
N VAL A 25 -5.89 1.08 -3.71
CA VAL A 25 -6.95 0.10 -3.39
C VAL A 25 -8.14 0.35 -4.30
N ASN A 26 -8.67 -0.71 -4.90
CA ASN A 26 -9.87 -0.66 -5.73
C ASN A 26 -11.12 -0.55 -4.86
N LEU A 27 -12.03 0.36 -5.17
CA LEU A 27 -13.23 0.64 -4.36
C LEU A 27 -14.18 -0.56 -4.24
N ARG A 28 -14.34 -1.35 -5.31
CA ARG A 28 -15.29 -2.47 -5.35
C ARG A 28 -14.73 -3.73 -4.73
N THR A 29 -13.49 -4.09 -5.11
CA THR A 29 -12.89 -5.37 -4.73
C THR A 29 -12.05 -5.29 -3.47
N GLN A 30 -11.73 -4.07 -3.00
CA GLN A 30 -10.80 -3.81 -1.89
C GLN A 30 -9.40 -4.44 -2.11
N GLN A 31 -9.07 -4.74 -3.37
CA GLN A 31 -7.81 -5.34 -3.78
C GLN A 31 -6.92 -4.32 -4.50
N ARG A 32 -5.67 -4.69 -4.68
CA ARG A 32 -4.70 -3.89 -5.43
C ARG A 32 -4.96 -3.93 -6.95
N SER A 33 -5.52 -4.99 -7.47
CA SER A 33 -5.82 -5.15 -8.91
C SER A 33 -6.78 -4.05 -9.38
N GLY A 34 -6.50 -3.46 -10.54
CA GLY A 34 -7.30 -2.38 -11.10
C GLY A 34 -6.99 -0.99 -10.51
N THR A 35 -5.87 -0.82 -9.80
CA THR A 35 -5.43 0.47 -9.26
C THR A 35 -4.26 1.06 -10.05
N LEU A 36 -3.95 2.34 -9.82
CA LEU A 36 -2.76 2.97 -10.42
C LEU A 36 -1.48 2.28 -9.94
N LEU A 37 -1.39 1.92 -8.65
CA LEU A 37 -0.26 1.16 -8.11
C LEU A 37 -0.08 -0.19 -8.81
N TRP A 38 -1.17 -0.90 -9.10
CA TRP A 38 -1.11 -2.17 -9.83
C TRP A 38 -0.59 -2.02 -11.26
N LEU A 39 -0.90 -0.90 -11.91
CA LEU A 39 -0.39 -0.61 -13.25
C LEU A 39 1.12 -0.35 -13.21
N LEU A 40 1.57 0.53 -12.29
CA LEU A 40 2.92 1.08 -12.28
C LEU A 40 3.95 0.17 -11.61
N ASP A 41 3.51 -0.80 -10.79
CA ASP A 41 4.44 -1.65 -10.04
C ASP A 41 5.01 -2.80 -10.86
N ASN A 42 6.17 -2.54 -11.40
CA ASN A 42 7.07 -3.52 -12.01
C ASN A 42 8.39 -3.63 -11.24
N THR A 43 8.36 -3.21 -9.95
CA THR A 43 9.52 -3.27 -9.07
C THR A 43 9.98 -4.71 -8.84
N LYS A 44 11.26 -4.89 -8.54
CA LYS A 44 11.90 -6.20 -8.34
C LYS A 44 12.12 -6.50 -6.87
N THR A 45 12.04 -5.48 -6.01
CA THR A 45 12.24 -5.58 -4.57
C THR A 45 11.00 -5.18 -3.78
N ALA A 46 10.82 -5.75 -2.60
CA ALA A 46 9.73 -5.35 -1.70
C ALA A 46 9.88 -3.89 -1.23
N MET A 47 11.11 -3.39 -1.11
CA MET A 47 11.42 -1.99 -0.76
C MET A 47 10.94 -1.04 -1.87
N GLY A 48 11.23 -1.37 -3.13
CA GLY A 48 10.78 -0.61 -4.30
C GLY A 48 9.27 -0.53 -4.38
N GLY A 49 8.55 -1.65 -4.16
CA GLY A 49 7.09 -1.66 -4.13
C GLY A 49 6.50 -0.76 -3.03
N ARG A 50 7.11 -0.72 -1.83
CA ARG A 50 6.72 0.21 -0.77
C ARG A 50 7.02 1.66 -1.12
N ALA A 51 8.19 1.92 -1.69
CA ALA A 51 8.57 3.26 -2.13
C ALA A 51 7.64 3.79 -3.23
N LEU A 52 7.28 2.98 -4.22
CA LEU A 52 6.32 3.37 -5.26
C LEU A 52 4.94 3.70 -4.67
N LYS A 53 4.46 2.89 -3.72
CA LYS A 53 3.22 3.19 -3.00
C LYS A 53 3.32 4.52 -2.26
N GLN A 54 4.41 4.78 -1.57
CA GLN A 54 4.65 6.06 -0.88
C GLN A 54 4.69 7.22 -1.87
N TRP A 55 5.32 7.09 -3.03
CA TRP A 55 5.35 8.15 -4.05
C TRP A 55 3.95 8.50 -4.56
N LEU A 56 3.09 7.50 -4.76
CA LEU A 56 1.69 7.70 -5.14
C LEU A 56 0.85 8.39 -4.05
N GLU A 57 1.15 8.11 -2.79
CA GLU A 57 0.47 8.74 -1.65
C GLU A 57 1.01 10.14 -1.33
N GLN A 58 2.21 10.49 -1.82
CA GLN A 58 2.93 11.72 -1.58
C GLN A 58 3.56 12.28 -2.87
N PRO A 59 2.75 12.69 -3.88
CA PRO A 59 3.29 13.31 -5.08
C PRO A 59 3.99 14.64 -4.74
N LEU A 60 5.01 15.01 -5.49
CA LEU A 60 5.89 16.13 -5.19
C LEU A 60 5.31 17.47 -5.65
N LEU A 61 5.71 18.55 -4.97
CA LEU A 61 5.52 19.94 -5.41
C LEU A 61 6.82 20.58 -5.95
N ASP A 62 7.95 19.99 -5.63
CA ASP A 62 9.25 20.50 -6.07
C ASP A 62 9.55 20.10 -7.51
N ARG A 63 9.57 21.10 -8.39
CA ARG A 63 9.80 20.94 -9.83
C ARG A 63 11.14 20.28 -10.14
N GLU A 64 12.20 20.71 -9.46
CA GLU A 64 13.55 20.22 -9.75
C GLU A 64 13.65 18.71 -9.48
N THR A 65 13.09 18.25 -8.37
CA THR A 65 13.06 16.84 -8.01
C THR A 65 12.19 16.02 -8.99
N ILE A 66 11.06 16.58 -9.44
CA ILE A 66 10.19 15.92 -10.42
C ILE A 66 10.93 15.76 -11.75
N GLU A 67 11.52 16.84 -12.27
CA GLU A 67 12.25 16.83 -13.54
C GLU A 67 13.48 15.90 -13.49
N ALA A 68 14.21 15.87 -12.36
CA ALA A 68 15.30 14.92 -12.16
C ALA A 68 14.86 13.45 -12.23
N ARG A 69 13.64 13.12 -11.79
CA ARG A 69 13.06 11.78 -11.99
C ARG A 69 12.74 11.51 -13.46
N TYR A 70 12.18 12.50 -14.18
CA TYR A 70 11.94 12.38 -15.63
C TYR A 70 13.24 12.11 -16.40
N ASP A 71 14.33 12.82 -16.04
CA ASP A 71 15.62 12.64 -16.69
C ASP A 71 16.15 11.22 -16.48
N LYS A 72 16.05 10.69 -15.25
CA LYS A 72 16.46 9.31 -14.92
C LYS A 72 15.64 8.27 -15.68
N ILE A 73 14.32 8.47 -15.76
CA ILE A 73 13.45 7.59 -16.55
C ILE A 73 13.82 7.66 -18.04
N GLY A 74 14.05 8.88 -18.56
CA GLY A 74 14.46 9.09 -19.95
C GLY A 74 15.77 8.40 -20.30
N GLU A 75 16.74 8.43 -19.39
CA GLU A 75 18.02 7.74 -19.58
C GLU A 75 17.87 6.22 -19.58
N LEU A 76 17.07 5.67 -18.63
CA LEU A 76 16.76 4.23 -18.59
C LEU A 76 15.94 3.75 -19.80
N LEU A 77 15.19 4.63 -20.45
CA LEU A 77 14.48 4.31 -21.70
C LEU A 77 15.42 4.24 -22.91
N LYS A 78 16.48 5.07 -22.94
CA LYS A 78 17.48 5.06 -24.01
C LYS A 78 18.34 3.80 -23.96
N ASP A 79 18.70 3.33 -22.76
CA ASP A 79 19.54 2.14 -22.57
C ASP A 79 18.75 0.96 -22.00
N PHE A 80 18.19 0.19 -22.94
CA PHE A 80 17.47 -1.04 -22.60
C PHE A 80 18.35 -2.08 -21.89
N PHE A 81 19.62 -2.21 -22.28
CA PHE A 81 20.50 -3.25 -21.74
C PHE A 81 20.86 -2.96 -20.29
N SER A 82 21.24 -1.72 -19.98
CA SER A 82 21.50 -1.30 -18.59
C SER A 82 20.26 -1.44 -17.72
N ARG A 83 19.08 -1.05 -18.23
CA ARG A 83 17.81 -1.26 -17.49
C ARG A 83 17.53 -2.75 -17.24
N ALA A 84 17.72 -3.62 -18.22
CA ALA A 84 17.52 -5.06 -18.08
C ALA A 84 18.52 -5.67 -17.08
N ALA A 85 19.79 -5.26 -17.12
CA ALA A 85 20.80 -5.68 -16.15
C ALA A 85 20.45 -5.25 -14.73
N LEU A 86 20.02 -4.00 -14.54
CA LEU A 86 19.52 -3.51 -13.24
C LEU A 86 18.35 -4.34 -12.72
N GLN A 87 17.37 -4.67 -13.56
CA GLN A 87 16.24 -5.49 -13.17
C GLN A 87 16.67 -6.88 -12.71
N GLU A 88 17.61 -7.50 -13.39
CA GLU A 88 18.09 -8.84 -13.03
C GLU A 88 18.86 -8.83 -11.73
N THR A 89 19.75 -7.85 -11.55
CA THR A 89 20.52 -7.71 -10.30
C THR A 89 19.61 -7.39 -9.10
N LEU A 90 18.64 -6.49 -9.28
CA LEU A 90 17.69 -6.13 -8.22
C LEU A 90 16.82 -7.31 -7.74
N LYS A 91 16.50 -8.30 -8.59
CA LYS A 91 15.79 -9.52 -8.18
C LYS A 91 16.55 -10.31 -7.11
N SER A 92 17.88 -10.19 -7.09
CA SER A 92 18.75 -10.87 -6.12
C SER A 92 18.93 -10.09 -4.81
N VAL A 93 18.37 -8.89 -4.71
CA VAL A 93 18.42 -8.03 -3.53
C VAL A 93 17.21 -8.33 -2.64
N TYR A 94 17.47 -8.83 -1.43
CA TYR A 94 16.45 -9.05 -0.42
C TYR A 94 16.00 -7.73 0.22
N ASP A 95 14.96 -7.80 1.05
CA ASP A 95 14.39 -6.65 1.75
C ASP A 95 15.36 -6.12 2.85
N LEU A 96 16.26 -5.22 2.44
CA LEU A 96 17.27 -4.63 3.33
C LEU A 96 16.65 -3.83 4.47
N GLU A 97 15.52 -3.16 4.26
CA GLU A 97 14.83 -2.41 5.31
C GLU A 97 14.35 -3.35 6.42
N ARG A 98 13.74 -4.47 6.03
CA ARG A 98 13.27 -5.49 6.97
C ARG A 98 14.42 -6.19 7.69
N LEU A 99 15.50 -6.50 6.96
CA LEU A 99 16.69 -7.11 7.53
C LEU A 99 17.37 -6.17 8.54
N ALA A 100 17.54 -4.89 8.19
CA ALA A 100 18.04 -3.86 9.10
C ALA A 100 17.18 -3.73 10.36
N GLY A 101 15.85 -3.75 10.22
CA GLY A 101 14.92 -3.76 11.33
C GLY A 101 15.10 -4.98 12.24
N ARG A 102 15.24 -6.19 11.70
CA ARG A 102 15.49 -7.40 12.49
C ARG A 102 16.83 -7.35 13.24
N VAL A 103 17.87 -6.82 12.62
CA VAL A 103 19.16 -6.59 13.29
C VAL A 103 19.02 -5.58 14.42
N ALA A 104 18.33 -4.44 14.19
CA ALA A 104 18.10 -3.40 15.18
C ALA A 104 17.39 -3.92 16.44
N TYR A 105 16.37 -4.77 16.26
CA TYR A 105 15.61 -5.38 17.35
C TYR A 105 16.28 -6.63 17.97
N GLY A 106 17.43 -7.07 17.45
CA GLY A 106 18.13 -8.24 17.94
C GLY A 106 17.46 -9.57 17.59
N THR A 107 16.52 -9.61 16.67
CA THR A 107 15.76 -10.80 16.24
C THR A 107 16.30 -11.45 14.97
N ALA A 108 17.34 -10.87 14.36
CA ALA A 108 18.00 -11.44 13.19
C ALA A 108 18.73 -12.75 13.56
N ASN A 109 18.61 -13.76 12.69
CA ASN A 109 19.32 -15.03 12.79
C ASN A 109 20.41 -15.15 11.71
N GLY A 110 21.13 -16.28 11.69
CA GLY A 110 22.21 -16.51 10.72
C GLY A 110 21.76 -16.43 9.26
N ARG A 111 20.56 -16.90 8.95
CA ARG A 111 20.01 -16.85 7.59
C ARG A 111 19.67 -15.42 7.15
N ASP A 112 19.16 -14.59 8.07
CA ASP A 112 18.91 -13.18 7.80
C ASP A 112 20.22 -12.44 7.48
N LEU A 113 21.31 -12.74 8.21
CA LEU A 113 22.62 -12.16 7.94
C LEU A 113 23.18 -12.61 6.58
N LEU A 114 22.95 -13.87 6.16
CA LEU A 114 23.31 -14.30 4.81
C LEU A 114 22.50 -13.61 3.71
N GLN A 115 21.20 -13.38 3.92
CA GLN A 115 20.39 -12.60 2.98
C GLN A 115 20.90 -11.16 2.88
N LEU A 116 21.28 -10.54 3.99
CA LEU A 116 21.92 -9.23 4.01
C LEU A 116 23.23 -9.26 3.21
N ARG A 117 24.14 -10.20 3.48
CA ARG A 117 25.39 -10.38 2.74
C ARG A 117 25.17 -10.54 1.24
N ASN A 118 24.24 -11.41 0.85
CA ASN A 118 23.96 -11.68 -0.55
C ASN A 118 23.41 -10.44 -1.27
N SER A 119 22.60 -9.63 -0.59
CA SER A 119 22.11 -8.35 -1.11
C SER A 119 23.25 -7.33 -1.27
N LEU A 120 24.12 -7.21 -0.27
CA LEU A 120 25.26 -6.27 -0.32
C LEU A 120 26.25 -6.65 -1.45
N ARG A 121 26.40 -7.92 -1.78
CA ARG A 121 27.22 -8.39 -2.91
C ARG A 121 26.72 -7.92 -4.28
N GLN A 122 25.43 -7.60 -4.41
CA GLN A 122 24.86 -7.11 -5.67
C GLN A 122 25.14 -5.62 -5.89
N VAL A 123 25.45 -4.87 -4.83
CA VAL A 123 25.58 -3.41 -4.89
C VAL A 123 26.71 -2.95 -5.82
N PRO A 124 27.93 -3.55 -5.81
CA PRO A 124 28.97 -3.19 -6.75
C PRO A 124 28.56 -3.34 -8.21
N ASP A 125 27.84 -4.40 -8.58
CA ASP A 125 27.39 -4.64 -9.96
C ASP A 125 26.34 -3.60 -10.36
N ILE A 126 25.44 -3.22 -9.44
CA ILE A 126 24.49 -2.11 -9.65
C ILE A 126 25.24 -0.80 -9.87
N MET A 127 26.29 -0.53 -9.06
CA MET A 127 27.09 0.69 -9.19
C MET A 127 27.84 0.74 -10.53
N VAL A 128 28.37 -0.39 -11.00
CA VAL A 128 29.01 -0.48 -12.34
C VAL A 128 27.99 -0.15 -13.43
N THR A 129 26.82 -0.81 -13.41
CA THR A 129 25.76 -0.55 -14.40
C THR A 129 25.29 0.91 -14.38
N LEU A 130 25.16 1.54 -13.21
CA LEU A 130 24.84 2.96 -13.11
C LEU A 130 25.98 3.87 -13.58
N GLY A 131 27.23 3.44 -13.43
CA GLY A 131 28.40 4.15 -13.91
C GLY A 131 28.53 4.20 -15.44
N ASP A 132 27.87 3.28 -16.14
CA ASP A 132 27.80 3.25 -17.61
C ASP A 132 26.74 4.22 -18.18
N LEU A 133 25.80 4.69 -17.33
CA LEU A 133 24.78 5.68 -17.67
C LEU A 133 25.32 7.12 -17.52
N ASP A 134 24.56 8.12 -18.04
CA ASP A 134 24.96 9.52 -17.97
C ASP A 134 25.23 9.98 -16.52
N PRO A 135 26.48 10.37 -16.19
CA PRO A 135 26.85 10.83 -14.84
C PRO A 135 26.12 12.12 -14.43
N ALA A 136 25.67 12.94 -15.38
CA ALA A 136 24.89 14.13 -15.09
C ALA A 136 23.51 13.77 -14.51
N VAL A 137 22.97 12.62 -14.90
CA VAL A 137 21.63 12.13 -14.52
C VAL A 137 21.70 11.23 -13.29
N PHE A 138 22.63 10.27 -13.26
CA PHE A 138 22.70 9.25 -12.20
C PHE A 138 23.81 9.47 -11.16
N GLY A 139 24.67 10.49 -11.36
CA GLY A 139 25.80 10.72 -10.46
C GLY A 139 25.42 11.05 -9.03
N ASP A 140 24.25 11.66 -8.78
CA ASP A 140 23.71 11.92 -7.43
C ASP A 140 23.34 10.61 -6.72
N LEU A 141 22.70 9.69 -7.44
CA LEU A 141 22.26 8.38 -6.94
C LEU A 141 23.47 7.49 -6.66
N LEU A 142 24.45 7.48 -7.59
CA LEU A 142 25.70 6.75 -7.42
C LEU A 142 26.51 7.22 -6.19
N ARG A 143 26.60 8.55 -5.94
CA ARG A 143 27.27 9.09 -4.74
C ARG A 143 26.58 8.73 -3.43
N ARG A 144 25.28 8.47 -3.45
CA ARG A 144 24.50 8.04 -2.27
C ARG A 144 24.61 6.54 -1.98
N MET A 145 25.08 5.74 -2.95
CA MET A 145 25.29 4.31 -2.79
C MET A 145 26.57 4.02 -2.05
N ASP A 146 26.44 3.53 -0.83
CA ASP A 146 27.53 2.94 -0.05
C ASP A 146 27.38 1.41 -0.14
N PRO A 147 28.34 0.66 -0.72
CA PRO A 147 28.24 -0.78 -0.87
C PRO A 147 28.31 -1.54 0.47
N VAL A 148 28.68 -0.87 1.56
CA VAL A 148 28.81 -1.45 2.91
C VAL A 148 29.63 -2.74 2.89
N SER A 149 30.73 -2.75 2.12
CA SER A 149 31.58 -3.94 1.87
C SER A 149 32.26 -4.48 3.12
N ASP A 150 32.52 -3.62 4.10
CA ASP A 150 33.05 -4.00 5.41
C ASP A 150 32.11 -4.97 6.15
N ILE A 151 30.81 -4.72 6.10
CA ILE A 151 29.77 -5.58 6.69
C ILE A 151 29.58 -6.86 5.86
N GLU A 152 29.61 -6.78 4.55
CA GLU A 152 29.59 -7.96 3.67
C GLU A 152 30.74 -8.91 4.02
N ILE A 153 31.97 -8.39 4.13
CA ILE A 153 33.16 -9.15 4.47
C ILE A 153 33.07 -9.74 5.89
N LEU A 154 32.56 -8.96 6.85
CA LEU A 154 32.34 -9.43 8.21
C LEU A 154 31.44 -10.65 8.24
N ILE A 155 30.27 -10.56 7.61
CA ILE A 155 29.30 -11.66 7.57
C ILE A 155 29.90 -12.86 6.84
N SER A 156 30.58 -12.65 5.73
CA SER A 156 31.25 -13.71 4.95
C SER A 156 32.31 -14.48 5.74
N LYS A 157 33.03 -13.79 6.63
CA LYS A 157 34.03 -14.43 7.50
C LYS A 157 33.38 -15.13 8.69
N ALA A 158 32.34 -14.53 9.27
CA ALA A 158 31.82 -14.96 10.56
C ALA A 158 30.72 -16.03 10.45
N ILE A 159 29.84 -15.93 9.47
CA ILE A 159 28.63 -16.77 9.39
C ILE A 159 28.85 -17.97 8.47
N ALA A 160 28.39 -19.14 8.89
CA ALA A 160 28.41 -20.36 8.10
C ALA A 160 27.51 -20.24 6.85
N GLU A 161 27.83 -20.96 5.76
CA GLU A 161 27.04 -20.88 4.51
C GLU A 161 25.62 -21.46 4.67
N GLU A 162 25.46 -22.45 5.56
CA GLU A 162 24.17 -23.08 5.87
C GLU A 162 23.91 -23.01 7.39
N PRO A 163 23.62 -21.82 7.92
CA PRO A 163 23.38 -21.69 9.35
C PRO A 163 22.01 -22.28 9.74
N PRO A 164 21.89 -22.84 10.95
CA PRO A 164 20.62 -23.32 11.48
C PRO A 164 19.61 -22.17 11.63
N ILE A 165 18.35 -22.52 11.84
CA ILE A 165 17.28 -21.53 12.07
C ILE A 165 17.47 -20.84 13.41
N SER A 166 17.73 -21.64 14.46
CA SER A 166 17.99 -21.12 15.81
C SER A 166 19.46 -20.84 16.02
N VAL A 167 19.78 -19.70 16.57
CA VAL A 167 21.15 -19.32 16.95
C VAL A 167 21.70 -20.15 18.11
N THR A 168 20.85 -20.86 18.86
CA THR A 168 21.23 -21.70 20.00
C THR A 168 21.51 -23.15 19.62
N ASP A 169 21.23 -23.55 18.37
CA ASP A 169 21.43 -24.95 17.92
C ASP A 169 22.90 -25.27 17.60
N GLY A 170 23.77 -24.27 17.61
CA GLY A 170 25.17 -24.41 17.20
C GLY A 170 25.36 -24.49 15.68
N GLY A 171 26.55 -24.19 15.17
CA GLY A 171 26.84 -24.23 13.74
C GLY A 171 26.52 -22.93 12.97
N VAL A 172 26.23 -21.83 13.66
CA VAL A 172 25.97 -20.52 13.07
C VAL A 172 27.27 -19.83 12.64
N ILE A 173 28.32 -19.95 13.46
CA ILE A 173 29.64 -19.34 13.19
C ILE A 173 30.47 -20.26 12.30
N ARG A 174 31.09 -19.67 11.28
CA ARG A 174 31.95 -20.38 10.32
C ARG A 174 33.21 -20.94 11.03
N SER A 175 33.62 -22.15 10.65
CA SER A 175 34.92 -22.68 11.08
C SER A 175 36.08 -21.80 10.59
N GLY A 176 37.07 -21.58 11.45
CA GLY A 176 38.19 -20.68 11.17
C GLY A 176 37.95 -19.22 11.57
N TYR A 177 36.76 -18.86 12.05
CA TYR A 177 36.46 -17.51 12.53
C TYR A 177 37.02 -17.25 13.93
N ASN A 178 36.95 -18.24 14.83
CA ASN A 178 37.50 -18.17 16.19
C ASN A 178 38.18 -19.48 16.58
N SER A 179 39.47 -19.42 16.87
CA SER A 179 40.29 -20.60 17.18
C SER A 179 39.78 -21.38 18.40
N ARG A 180 39.33 -20.68 19.45
CA ARG A 180 38.82 -21.32 20.66
C ARG A 180 37.50 -22.07 20.43
N LEU A 181 36.65 -21.54 19.57
CA LEU A 181 35.41 -22.22 19.15
C LEU A 181 35.76 -23.50 18.36
N ASP A 182 36.73 -23.41 17.47
CA ASP A 182 37.19 -24.56 16.69
C ASP A 182 37.80 -25.64 17.57
N GLU A 183 38.60 -25.27 18.59
CA GLU A 183 39.12 -26.21 19.60
C GLU A 183 38.00 -26.96 20.32
N TYR A 184 36.92 -26.28 20.76
CA TYR A 184 35.76 -26.96 21.37
C TYR A 184 35.05 -27.91 20.40
N ARG A 185 34.90 -27.52 19.15
CA ARG A 185 34.30 -28.35 18.10
C ARG A 185 35.14 -29.60 17.80
N ASP A 186 36.49 -29.46 17.83
CA ASP A 186 37.38 -30.57 17.62
C ASP A 186 37.35 -31.56 18.79
N VAL A 187 37.24 -31.07 20.03
CA VAL A 187 37.03 -31.92 21.21
C VAL A 187 35.72 -32.70 21.11
N MET A 188 34.61 -32.03 20.67
CA MET A 188 33.33 -32.70 20.47
C MET A 188 33.37 -33.74 19.36
N LYS A 189 34.02 -33.43 18.22
CA LYS A 189 34.20 -34.35 17.09
C LYS A 189 35.07 -35.53 17.48
N GLY A 190 36.18 -35.26 18.16
CA GLY A 190 37.08 -36.27 18.75
C GLY A 190 36.35 -37.15 19.77
N GLY A 191 35.49 -36.56 20.61
CA GLY A 191 34.65 -37.27 21.56
C GLY A 191 33.66 -38.25 20.90
N LYS A 192 33.01 -37.84 19.83
CA LYS A 192 32.09 -38.73 19.06
C LYS A 192 32.85 -39.93 18.45
N LYS A 193 34.05 -39.70 17.90
CA LYS A 193 34.89 -40.75 17.36
C LYS A 193 35.33 -41.71 18.46
N TRP A 194 35.78 -41.18 19.60
CA TRP A 194 36.17 -41.98 20.77
C TRP A 194 35.02 -42.82 21.32
N LEU A 195 33.79 -42.29 21.39
CA LEU A 195 32.59 -43.04 21.80
C LEU A 195 32.32 -44.26 20.89
N ALA A 196 32.48 -44.06 19.57
CA ALA A 196 32.32 -45.18 18.60
C ALA A 196 33.42 -46.21 18.74
N GLU A 197 34.67 -45.79 19.00
CA GLU A 197 35.80 -46.69 19.29
C GLU A 197 35.60 -47.44 20.61
N LEU A 198 35.12 -46.74 21.66
CA LEU A 198 34.78 -47.39 22.93
C LEU A 198 33.65 -48.42 22.76
N GLU A 199 32.61 -48.11 22.00
CA GLU A 199 31.52 -49.04 21.72
C GLU A 199 32.06 -50.33 21.07
N ALA A 200 32.94 -50.21 20.09
CA ALA A 200 33.56 -51.36 19.43
C ALA A 200 34.45 -52.17 20.40
N LYS A 201 35.28 -51.49 21.21
CA LYS A 201 36.14 -52.09 22.23
C LYS A 201 35.33 -52.86 23.31
N GLU A 202 34.24 -52.24 23.79
CA GLU A 202 33.38 -52.85 24.80
C GLU A 202 32.58 -54.06 24.24
N ARG A 203 32.18 -54.01 22.98
CA ARG A 203 31.57 -55.17 22.29
C ARG A 203 32.54 -56.36 22.19
N GLU A 204 33.79 -56.09 21.83
CA GLU A 204 34.84 -57.10 21.75
C GLU A 204 35.18 -57.67 23.14
N ALA A 205 35.41 -56.79 24.12
CA ALA A 205 35.78 -57.21 25.48
C ALA A 205 34.69 -58.01 26.20
N THR A 206 33.41 -57.69 25.99
CA THR A 206 32.27 -58.37 26.63
C THR A 206 31.70 -59.52 25.80
N GLY A 207 32.05 -59.62 24.52
CA GLY A 207 31.41 -60.55 23.57
C GLY A 207 29.92 -60.28 23.33
N ILE A 208 29.44 -59.05 23.58
CA ILE A 208 28.04 -58.63 23.43
C ILE A 208 27.88 -57.79 22.17
N SER A 209 27.52 -58.37 21.05
CA SER A 209 27.36 -57.70 19.77
C SER A 209 26.24 -56.65 19.77
N THR A 210 25.25 -56.76 20.68
CA THR A 210 24.12 -55.86 20.81
C THR A 210 24.34 -54.69 21.74
N LEU A 211 25.51 -54.56 22.38
CA LEU A 211 25.90 -53.47 23.24
C LEU A 211 25.93 -52.15 22.42
N LYS A 212 25.34 -51.09 22.97
CA LYS A 212 25.30 -49.77 22.35
C LYS A 212 25.67 -48.72 23.37
N ILE A 213 26.39 -47.68 22.91
CA ILE A 213 26.53 -46.45 23.66
C ILE A 213 25.48 -45.46 23.21
N GLY A 214 24.65 -44.93 24.12
CA GLY A 214 23.62 -43.96 23.88
C GLY A 214 23.76 -42.74 24.78
N PHE A 215 23.00 -41.70 24.47
CA PHE A 215 22.91 -40.49 25.25
C PHE A 215 21.48 -40.21 25.70
N ASN A 216 21.31 -39.77 26.93
CA ASN A 216 20.06 -39.31 27.49
C ASN A 216 20.24 -37.97 28.20
N LYS A 217 19.40 -36.99 27.95
CA LYS A 217 19.51 -35.65 28.54
C LYS A 217 19.53 -35.61 30.07
N VAL A 218 18.91 -36.60 30.74
CA VAL A 218 18.83 -36.66 32.22
C VAL A 218 20.01 -37.45 32.81
N PHE A 219 20.43 -38.52 32.13
CA PHE A 219 21.43 -39.46 32.67
C PHE A 219 22.80 -39.41 31.98
N GLY A 220 22.93 -38.60 30.92
CA GLY A 220 24.17 -38.51 30.14
C GLY A 220 24.41 -39.70 29.22
N TYR A 221 25.68 -40.00 28.92
CA TYR A 221 26.07 -41.18 28.14
C TYR A 221 25.93 -42.44 28.96
N TYR A 222 25.50 -43.52 28.31
CA TYR A 222 25.33 -44.82 28.93
C TYR A 222 25.65 -45.94 27.95
N ILE A 223 26.04 -47.11 28.52
CA ILE A 223 26.19 -48.36 27.81
C ILE A 223 24.89 -49.14 28.00
N GLU A 224 24.15 -49.42 26.93
CA GLU A 224 22.93 -50.20 27.00
C GLU A 224 23.17 -51.65 26.65
N VAL A 225 22.76 -52.55 27.55
CA VAL A 225 22.92 -54.00 27.41
C VAL A 225 21.57 -54.68 27.66
N THR A 226 21.17 -55.61 26.79
CA THR A 226 19.94 -56.38 26.93
C THR A 226 20.02 -57.30 28.18
N LYS A 227 18.88 -57.49 28.87
CA LYS A 227 18.81 -58.28 30.11
C LYS A 227 19.44 -59.67 29.98
N ALA A 228 19.31 -60.33 28.83
CA ALA A 228 19.88 -61.65 28.56
C ALA A 228 21.43 -61.69 28.61
N ASN A 229 22.09 -60.52 28.44
CA ASN A 229 23.55 -60.42 28.37
C ASN A 229 24.20 -59.79 29.63
N ILE A 230 23.41 -59.38 30.62
CA ILE A 230 23.92 -58.69 31.82
C ILE A 230 24.96 -59.55 32.57
N GLY A 231 24.74 -60.88 32.64
CA GLY A 231 25.69 -61.80 33.30
C GLY A 231 27.08 -61.91 32.66
N LYS A 232 27.31 -61.29 31.49
CA LYS A 232 28.63 -61.19 30.83
C LYS A 232 29.41 -59.94 31.23
N LEU A 233 28.80 -59.01 31.97
CA LEU A 233 29.41 -57.78 32.40
C LEU A 233 30.17 -58.02 33.70
N ASP A 234 31.35 -57.37 33.83
CA ASP A 234 32.11 -57.34 35.05
C ASP A 234 31.44 -56.35 36.04
N PRO A 235 30.91 -56.81 37.19
CA PRO A 235 30.24 -55.97 38.17
C PRO A 235 31.07 -54.84 38.75
N ASP A 236 32.40 -54.99 38.80
CA ASP A 236 33.31 -53.99 39.36
C ASP A 236 33.59 -52.83 38.37
N ARG A 237 33.42 -53.08 37.06
CA ARG A 237 33.63 -52.11 36.01
C ARG A 237 32.38 -51.36 35.60
N TYR A 238 31.23 -52.07 35.55
CA TYR A 238 29.95 -51.55 35.05
C TYR A 238 29.01 -51.17 36.18
N THR A 239 28.91 -49.87 36.45
CA THR A 239 27.95 -49.37 37.44
C THR A 239 26.57 -49.19 36.80
N ARG A 240 25.53 -49.84 37.34
CA ARG A 240 24.16 -49.75 36.84
C ARG A 240 23.58 -48.36 37.14
N LYS A 241 23.04 -47.72 36.12
CA LYS A 241 22.40 -46.40 36.18
C LYS A 241 20.87 -46.48 36.05
N GLN A 242 20.33 -47.35 35.18
CA GLN A 242 18.89 -47.42 34.92
C GLN A 242 18.51 -48.83 34.46
N THR A 243 17.35 -49.29 34.96
CA THR A 243 16.70 -50.55 34.51
C THR A 243 15.52 -50.22 33.60
N LEU A 244 15.48 -50.83 32.42
CA LEU A 244 14.41 -50.75 31.44
C LEU A 244 13.67 -52.09 31.34
N ALA A 245 12.56 -52.14 30.61
CA ALA A 245 11.80 -53.38 30.41
C ALA A 245 12.65 -54.51 29.82
N ASN A 246 13.46 -54.25 28.79
CA ASN A 246 14.21 -55.27 28.03
C ASN A 246 15.76 -55.08 28.10
N ALA A 247 16.27 -54.03 28.73
CA ALA A 247 17.68 -53.72 28.81
C ALA A 247 18.03 -53.05 30.15
N GLU A 248 19.31 -52.95 30.45
CA GLU A 248 19.83 -52.11 31.54
C GLU A 248 20.91 -51.19 31.00
N ARG A 249 21.04 -50.04 31.64
CA ARG A 249 21.99 -49.01 31.29
C ARG A 249 23.08 -48.89 32.35
N PHE A 250 24.31 -48.91 31.89
CA PHE A 250 25.49 -48.90 32.73
C PHE A 250 26.38 -47.73 32.39
N ILE A 251 27.29 -47.40 33.31
CA ILE A 251 28.36 -46.41 33.12
C ILE A 251 29.67 -47.04 33.58
N THR A 252 30.76 -46.71 32.89
CA THR A 252 32.13 -46.99 33.32
C THR A 252 32.83 -45.72 33.75
N PRO A 253 33.87 -45.79 34.64
CA PRO A 253 34.65 -44.59 35.03
C PRO A 253 35.25 -43.87 33.83
N GLU A 254 35.76 -44.61 32.84
CA GLU A 254 36.32 -44.07 31.59
C GLU A 254 35.27 -43.30 30.77
N LEU A 255 34.03 -43.84 30.63
CA LEU A 255 32.93 -43.18 29.95
C LEU A 255 32.50 -41.92 30.69
N LYS A 256 32.44 -41.94 32.03
CA LYS A 256 32.06 -40.79 32.87
C LYS A 256 33.04 -39.61 32.77
N GLU A 257 34.35 -39.89 32.82
CA GLU A 257 35.36 -38.86 32.66
C GLU A 257 35.29 -38.20 31.28
N ARG A 258 35.15 -39.01 30.22
CA ARG A 258 35.09 -38.50 28.86
C ARG A 258 33.79 -37.76 28.60
N GLU A 259 32.68 -38.23 29.17
CA GLU A 259 31.38 -37.53 29.15
C GLU A 259 31.51 -36.09 29.67
N GLN A 260 32.13 -35.90 30.79
CA GLN A 260 32.31 -34.59 31.39
C GLN A 260 33.05 -33.64 30.43
N ILE A 261 34.13 -34.11 29.80
CA ILE A 261 34.90 -33.32 28.82
C ILE A 261 34.04 -32.96 27.59
N ILE A 262 33.27 -33.91 27.06
CA ILE A 262 32.45 -33.67 25.89
C ILE A 262 31.32 -32.69 26.21
N LEU A 263 30.60 -32.87 27.32
CA LEU A 263 29.49 -31.99 27.72
C LEU A 263 29.95 -30.58 28.09
N GLU A 264 31.12 -30.47 28.72
CA GLU A 264 31.72 -29.17 29.01
C GLU A 264 32.15 -28.44 27.73
N ALA A 265 32.73 -29.16 26.76
CA ALA A 265 33.07 -28.61 25.45
C ALA A 265 31.81 -28.18 24.66
N GLU A 266 30.72 -28.97 24.72
CA GLU A 266 29.45 -28.66 24.09
C GLU A 266 28.83 -27.36 24.64
N THR A 267 28.75 -27.26 25.97
CA THR A 267 28.21 -26.07 26.65
C THR A 267 29.07 -24.84 26.33
N LYS A 268 30.41 -24.92 26.49
CA LYS A 268 31.31 -23.82 26.18
C LYS A 268 31.29 -23.43 24.70
N SER A 269 31.16 -24.40 23.80
CA SER A 269 31.01 -24.14 22.36
C SER A 269 29.74 -23.38 22.06
N SER A 270 28.61 -23.79 22.62
CA SER A 270 27.31 -23.16 22.40
C SER A 270 27.27 -21.73 22.95
N ASP A 271 27.74 -21.51 24.16
CA ASP A 271 27.79 -20.20 24.80
C ASP A 271 28.71 -19.23 24.03
N LEU A 272 29.91 -19.69 23.65
CA LEU A 272 30.85 -18.87 22.88
C LEU A 272 30.31 -18.56 21.49
N GLU A 273 29.67 -19.53 20.82
CA GLU A 273 29.10 -19.33 19.51
C GLU A 273 27.97 -18.29 19.55
N TYR A 274 27.07 -18.35 20.53
CA TYR A 274 26.05 -17.34 20.76
C TYR A 274 26.65 -15.96 21.05
N GLN A 275 27.69 -15.87 21.85
CA GLN A 275 28.39 -14.63 22.13
C GLN A 275 28.99 -14.03 20.84
N LEU A 276 29.74 -14.82 20.06
CA LEU A 276 30.33 -14.39 18.78
C LEU A 276 29.30 -13.95 17.78
N PHE A 277 28.17 -14.67 17.68
CA PHE A 277 27.04 -14.27 16.83
C PHE A 277 26.47 -12.92 17.27
N THR A 278 26.32 -12.71 18.58
CA THR A 278 25.79 -11.45 19.13
C THR A 278 26.76 -10.30 18.84
N GLU A 279 28.08 -10.51 19.00
CA GLU A 279 29.10 -9.51 18.67
C GLU A 279 29.07 -9.12 17.19
N VAL A 280 28.91 -10.08 16.26
CA VAL A 280 28.77 -9.83 14.84
C VAL A 280 27.50 -9.03 14.55
N ARG A 281 26.37 -9.43 15.15
CA ARG A 281 25.09 -8.73 14.99
C ARG A 281 25.16 -7.29 15.51
N ASP A 282 25.84 -7.05 16.63
CA ASP A 282 25.99 -5.71 17.22
C ASP A 282 26.88 -4.82 16.35
N GLN A 283 27.95 -5.34 15.75
CA GLN A 283 28.75 -4.62 14.75
C GLN A 283 27.92 -4.22 13.52
N ILE A 284 27.03 -5.08 13.06
CA ILE A 284 26.11 -4.75 11.96
C ILE A 284 25.11 -3.68 12.43
N LYS A 285 24.63 -3.77 13.67
CA LYS A 285 23.70 -2.81 14.28
C LYS A 285 24.28 -1.40 14.33
N ASP A 286 25.55 -1.25 14.60
CA ASP A 286 26.24 0.06 14.59
C ASP A 286 26.25 0.71 13.20
N ASN A 287 26.07 -0.10 12.13
CA ASN A 287 26.06 0.34 10.75
C ASN A 287 24.65 0.40 10.12
N ILE A 288 23.57 0.28 10.93
CA ILE A 288 22.18 0.26 10.40
C ILE A 288 21.86 1.51 9.59
N ALA A 289 22.32 2.69 9.99
CA ALA A 289 22.05 3.93 9.26
C ALA A 289 22.60 3.90 7.82
N ARG A 290 23.77 3.28 7.60
CA ARG A 290 24.34 3.08 6.25
C ARG A 290 23.49 2.12 5.42
N ILE A 291 23.08 1.00 6.03
CA ILE A 291 22.22 -0.02 5.37
C ILE A 291 20.86 0.58 5.03
N GLN A 292 20.25 1.37 5.91
CA GLN A 292 18.98 2.04 5.65
C GLN A 292 19.09 3.06 4.51
N LYS A 293 20.17 3.85 4.47
CA LYS A 293 20.41 4.80 3.38
C LYS A 293 20.58 4.07 2.04
N LEU A 294 21.34 2.98 2.02
CA LEU A 294 21.51 2.13 0.85
C LEU A 294 20.16 1.55 0.40
N ALA A 295 19.36 1.01 1.33
CA ALA A 295 18.05 0.45 1.07
C ALA A 295 17.11 1.48 0.41
N ALA A 296 17.07 2.72 0.92
CA ALA A 296 16.28 3.81 0.36
C ALA A 296 16.76 4.16 -1.07
N THR A 297 18.07 4.19 -1.30
CA THR A 297 18.64 4.49 -2.63
C THR A 297 18.34 3.38 -3.64
N LEU A 298 18.42 2.11 -3.24
CA LEU A 298 18.04 0.98 -4.08
C LEU A 298 16.54 0.93 -4.35
N ALA A 299 15.71 1.29 -3.38
CA ALA A 299 14.26 1.39 -3.55
C ALA A 299 13.88 2.49 -4.56
N GLU A 300 14.53 3.66 -4.48
CA GLU A 300 14.38 4.75 -5.46
C GLU A 300 14.75 4.27 -6.88
N LEU A 301 15.90 3.60 -7.04
CA LEU A 301 16.32 3.04 -8.32
C LEU A 301 15.33 2.02 -8.86
N ASP A 302 14.80 1.15 -8.00
CA ASP A 302 13.82 0.13 -8.37
C ASP A 302 12.49 0.74 -8.82
N VAL A 303 12.06 1.86 -8.21
CA VAL A 303 10.89 2.62 -8.67
C VAL A 303 11.16 3.23 -10.04
N LEU A 304 12.32 3.88 -10.25
CA LEU A 304 12.66 4.52 -11.51
C LEU A 304 12.71 3.52 -12.68
N GLN A 305 13.33 2.36 -12.49
CA GLN A 305 13.32 1.31 -13.51
C GLN A 305 11.92 0.74 -13.77
N SER A 306 11.08 0.64 -12.72
CA SER A 306 9.68 0.22 -12.85
C SER A 306 8.89 1.19 -13.71
N LEU A 307 8.99 2.50 -13.42
CA LEU A 307 8.32 3.56 -14.19
C LEU A 307 8.82 3.62 -15.64
N ALA A 308 10.13 3.47 -15.88
CA ALA A 308 10.68 3.39 -17.23
C ALA A 308 10.14 2.17 -18.01
N THR A 309 10.03 1.02 -17.35
CA THR A 309 9.51 -0.21 -17.96
C THR A 309 8.05 -0.06 -18.37
N VAL A 310 7.23 0.51 -17.48
CA VAL A 310 5.81 0.76 -17.75
C VAL A 310 5.63 1.83 -18.83
N ALA A 311 6.45 2.89 -18.82
CA ALA A 311 6.41 3.94 -19.83
C ALA A 311 6.71 3.38 -21.24
N GLU A 312 7.68 2.49 -21.38
CA GLU A 312 7.95 1.81 -22.66
C GLU A 312 6.80 0.90 -23.07
N GLN A 313 6.31 0.06 -22.14
CA GLN A 313 5.26 -0.92 -22.41
C GLN A 313 3.95 -0.28 -22.87
N TYR A 314 3.55 0.86 -22.27
CA TYR A 314 2.28 1.54 -22.56
C TYR A 314 2.46 2.83 -23.36
N LYS A 315 3.68 3.10 -23.87
CA LYS A 315 4.00 4.28 -24.68
C LYS A 315 3.59 5.59 -23.98
N PHE A 316 4.02 5.72 -22.73
CA PHE A 316 3.87 6.97 -21.99
C PHE A 316 4.92 7.97 -22.41
N THR A 317 4.58 9.25 -22.36
CA THR A 317 5.45 10.35 -22.79
C THR A 317 5.90 11.20 -21.60
N ARG A 318 7.04 11.85 -21.73
CA ARG A 318 7.53 12.82 -20.76
C ARG A 318 6.63 14.04 -20.75
N PRO A 319 5.99 14.42 -19.63
CA PRO A 319 5.26 15.67 -19.54
C PRO A 319 6.21 16.85 -19.40
N THR A 320 5.74 18.03 -19.81
CA THR A 320 6.39 19.33 -19.57
C THR A 320 5.69 20.04 -18.43
N LEU A 321 6.43 20.43 -17.40
CA LEU A 321 5.89 21.24 -16.32
C LEU A 321 5.97 22.71 -16.70
N VAL A 322 4.85 23.44 -16.52
CA VAL A 322 4.75 24.87 -16.81
C VAL A 322 4.47 25.68 -15.54
N ASP A 323 4.92 26.96 -15.55
CA ASP A 323 4.70 27.86 -14.41
C ASP A 323 3.34 28.58 -14.50
N SER A 324 2.77 28.63 -15.71
CA SER A 324 1.42 29.15 -15.95
C SER A 324 0.36 28.13 -15.51
N GLN A 325 -0.90 28.57 -15.43
CA GLN A 325 -2.02 27.66 -15.15
C GLN A 325 -2.59 26.98 -16.42
N LYS A 326 -1.84 27.02 -17.53
CA LYS A 326 -2.21 26.32 -18.76
C LYS A 326 -2.11 24.82 -18.58
N LEU A 327 -3.13 24.10 -19.04
CA LEU A 327 -3.21 22.65 -18.99
C LEU A 327 -3.51 22.11 -20.38
N VAL A 328 -2.61 21.29 -20.93
CA VAL A 328 -2.76 20.65 -22.23
C VAL A 328 -2.41 19.19 -22.13
N ILE A 329 -3.31 18.33 -22.55
CA ILE A 329 -3.08 16.89 -22.73
C ILE A 329 -3.63 16.53 -24.10
N LYS A 330 -2.80 15.98 -24.98
CA LYS A 330 -3.23 15.46 -26.27
C LYS A 330 -3.25 13.93 -26.23
N ASP A 331 -4.27 13.35 -26.84
CA ASP A 331 -4.49 11.91 -26.88
C ASP A 331 -4.39 11.26 -25.48
N GLY A 332 -4.93 11.93 -24.46
CA GLY A 332 -4.93 11.44 -23.11
C GLY A 332 -5.70 10.13 -22.96
N ARG A 333 -5.17 9.21 -22.15
CA ARG A 333 -5.76 7.89 -21.92
C ARG A 333 -5.88 7.62 -20.43
N HIS A 334 -6.93 6.88 -20.02
CA HIS A 334 -7.03 6.42 -18.64
C HIS A 334 -6.13 5.18 -18.47
N PRO A 335 -5.01 5.27 -17.74
CA PRO A 335 -3.94 4.27 -17.80
C PRO A 335 -4.40 2.88 -17.34
N VAL A 336 -5.24 2.83 -16.30
CA VAL A 336 -5.73 1.57 -15.74
C VAL A 336 -6.79 0.94 -16.64
N VAL A 337 -7.72 1.74 -17.17
CA VAL A 337 -8.78 1.23 -18.08
C VAL A 337 -8.13 0.71 -19.36
N GLU A 338 -7.16 1.41 -19.93
CA GLU A 338 -6.41 0.96 -21.11
C GLU A 338 -5.75 -0.42 -20.87
N LYS A 339 -5.10 -0.61 -19.70
CA LYS A 339 -4.51 -1.91 -19.34
C LYS A 339 -5.55 -3.02 -19.21
N VAL A 340 -6.73 -2.73 -18.66
CA VAL A 340 -7.82 -3.71 -18.48
C VAL A 340 -8.43 -4.09 -19.83
N LEU A 341 -8.63 -3.12 -20.73
CA LEU A 341 -9.13 -3.36 -22.09
C LEU A 341 -8.16 -4.19 -22.94
N GLY A 342 -6.86 -4.12 -22.68
CA GLY A 342 -5.83 -4.89 -23.36
C GLY A 342 -5.77 -4.58 -24.85
N HIS A 343 -6.22 -5.53 -25.69
CA HIS A 343 -6.21 -5.36 -27.16
C HIS A 343 -7.38 -4.54 -27.73
N GLN A 344 -8.37 -4.21 -26.91
CA GLN A 344 -9.45 -3.31 -27.34
C GLN A 344 -8.93 -1.87 -27.36
N SER A 345 -9.29 -1.11 -28.40
CA SER A 345 -8.83 0.27 -28.53
C SER A 345 -9.50 1.15 -27.48
N TYR A 346 -8.70 1.82 -26.66
CA TYR A 346 -9.15 2.91 -25.81
C TYR A 346 -9.35 4.17 -26.65
N VAL A 347 -10.45 4.89 -26.44
CA VAL A 347 -10.69 6.18 -27.11
C VAL A 347 -9.94 7.28 -26.36
N ALA A 348 -8.84 7.75 -26.93
CA ALA A 348 -8.05 8.83 -26.36
C ALA A 348 -8.79 10.18 -26.45
N ASN A 349 -8.64 11.02 -25.45
CA ASN A 349 -9.29 12.33 -25.35
C ASN A 349 -8.32 13.42 -24.96
N ASP A 350 -8.47 14.58 -25.60
CA ASP A 350 -7.70 15.76 -25.28
C ASP A 350 -8.31 16.47 -24.06
N VAL A 351 -7.42 17.09 -23.27
CA VAL A 351 -7.82 18.06 -22.25
C VAL A 351 -7.08 19.36 -22.56
N TYR A 352 -7.82 20.41 -22.75
CA TYR A 352 -7.26 21.74 -22.97
C TYR A 352 -7.96 22.73 -22.05
N MET A 353 -7.21 23.43 -21.23
CA MET A 353 -7.68 24.57 -20.45
C MET A 353 -6.61 25.65 -20.52
N ASP A 354 -7.00 26.81 -21.09
CA ASP A 354 -6.08 27.94 -21.18
C ASP A 354 -5.77 28.52 -19.80
N GLU A 355 -4.84 29.44 -19.71
CA GLU A 355 -4.39 30.01 -18.44
C GLU A 355 -5.55 30.59 -17.62
N ASP A 356 -6.43 31.33 -18.26
CA ASP A 356 -7.57 32.00 -17.63
C ASP A 356 -8.81 31.09 -17.51
N GLU A 357 -8.90 30.01 -18.26
CA GLU A 357 -10.04 29.07 -18.21
C GLU A 357 -10.01 28.25 -16.93
N THR A 358 -11.01 28.44 -16.07
CA THR A 358 -11.07 27.79 -14.75
C THR A 358 -11.98 26.61 -14.69
N ILE A 359 -13.11 26.63 -15.46
CA ILE A 359 -14.14 25.59 -15.35
C ILE A 359 -14.41 24.95 -16.70
N MET A 360 -14.39 23.63 -16.75
CA MET A 360 -14.88 22.80 -17.84
C MET A 360 -16.15 22.10 -17.39
N LEU A 361 -17.30 22.52 -17.94
CA LEU A 361 -18.59 21.91 -17.68
C LEU A 361 -18.83 20.77 -18.67
N ILE A 362 -19.03 19.54 -18.15
CA ILE A 362 -19.08 18.31 -18.94
C ILE A 362 -20.49 17.76 -18.93
N THR A 363 -21.12 17.71 -20.10
CA THR A 363 -22.46 17.11 -20.29
C THR A 363 -22.38 15.81 -21.08
N GLY A 364 -23.48 15.09 -21.16
CA GLY A 364 -23.60 13.83 -21.90
C GLY A 364 -24.30 12.72 -21.12
N PRO A 365 -24.69 11.64 -21.79
CA PRO A 365 -25.43 10.55 -21.17
C PRO A 365 -24.65 9.79 -20.12
N ASN A 366 -25.37 9.02 -19.29
CA ASN A 366 -24.73 8.05 -18.39
C ASN A 366 -24.00 6.98 -19.22
N MET A 367 -22.95 6.41 -18.66
CA MET A 367 -22.07 5.42 -19.31
C MET A 367 -21.25 5.94 -20.51
N SER A 368 -21.37 7.22 -20.89
CA SER A 368 -20.58 7.79 -21.99
C SER A 368 -19.09 7.93 -21.69
N GLY A 369 -18.70 7.92 -20.40
CA GLY A 369 -17.31 8.00 -19.97
C GLY A 369 -16.91 9.30 -19.29
N LYS A 370 -17.84 10.19 -18.89
CA LYS A 370 -17.57 11.46 -18.19
C LYS A 370 -16.64 11.27 -16.99
N SER A 371 -17.00 10.40 -16.05
CA SER A 371 -16.20 10.12 -14.83
C SER A 371 -14.84 9.53 -15.17
N THR A 372 -14.74 8.71 -16.22
CA THR A 372 -13.47 8.14 -16.70
C THR A 372 -12.55 9.22 -17.24
N TYR A 373 -13.09 10.18 -18.01
CA TYR A 373 -12.35 11.33 -18.52
C TYR A 373 -11.82 12.23 -17.39
N MET A 374 -12.63 12.49 -16.38
CA MET A 374 -12.21 13.29 -15.22
C MET A 374 -11.09 12.59 -14.43
N ARG A 375 -11.26 11.27 -14.17
CA ARG A 375 -10.21 10.47 -13.49
C ARG A 375 -8.94 10.40 -14.31
N GLN A 376 -9.03 10.28 -15.64
CA GLN A 376 -7.87 10.31 -16.54
C GLN A 376 -6.99 11.55 -16.28
N LEU A 377 -7.59 12.73 -16.20
CA LEU A 377 -6.85 13.97 -15.91
C LEU A 377 -6.17 13.90 -14.54
N ALA A 378 -6.90 13.57 -13.48
CA ALA A 378 -6.33 13.54 -12.13
C ALA A 378 -5.21 12.50 -12.01
N LEU A 379 -5.37 11.31 -12.60
CA LEU A 379 -4.32 10.30 -12.63
C LEU A 379 -3.08 10.76 -13.41
N THR A 380 -3.27 11.47 -14.52
CA THR A 380 -2.17 12.07 -15.30
C THR A 380 -1.40 13.09 -14.47
N VAL A 381 -2.10 13.94 -13.70
CA VAL A 381 -1.47 14.91 -12.78
C VAL A 381 -0.69 14.18 -11.66
N VAL A 382 -1.29 13.18 -11.02
CA VAL A 382 -0.60 12.39 -9.99
C VAL A 382 0.65 11.71 -10.56
N MET A 383 0.54 11.08 -11.74
CA MET A 383 1.67 10.45 -12.42
C MET A 383 2.78 11.47 -12.73
N ALA A 384 2.43 12.64 -13.26
CA ALA A 384 3.41 13.69 -13.51
C ALA A 384 4.12 14.10 -12.19
N GLN A 385 3.37 14.36 -11.12
CA GLN A 385 3.96 14.87 -9.88
C GLN A 385 4.67 13.80 -9.01
N ILE A 386 4.52 12.50 -9.30
CA ILE A 386 5.44 11.50 -8.75
C ILE A 386 6.75 11.40 -9.54
N GLY A 387 6.87 12.08 -10.66
CA GLY A 387 8.01 12.01 -11.57
C GLY A 387 7.92 10.88 -12.59
N SER A 388 6.71 10.42 -12.94
CA SER A 388 6.45 9.41 -13.97
C SER A 388 6.14 10.06 -15.33
N TYR A 389 6.42 9.35 -16.40
CA TYR A 389 5.84 9.64 -17.71
C TYR A 389 4.33 9.37 -17.68
N VAL A 390 3.58 9.99 -18.59
CA VAL A 390 2.11 10.06 -18.58
C VAL A 390 1.48 9.44 -19.83
N PRO A 391 0.25 8.92 -19.72
CA PRO A 391 -0.47 8.26 -20.81
C PRO A 391 -1.08 9.26 -21.80
N ALA A 392 -0.25 9.95 -22.54
CA ALA A 392 -0.63 10.95 -23.54
C ALA A 392 0.38 10.98 -24.67
N SER A 393 0.05 11.62 -25.81
CA SER A 393 1.04 11.90 -26.86
C SER A 393 1.85 13.16 -26.55
N GLU A 394 1.23 14.13 -25.84
CA GLU A 394 1.84 15.38 -25.36
C GLU A 394 1.12 15.82 -24.09
N ALA A 395 1.86 16.33 -23.11
CA ALA A 395 1.29 16.91 -21.90
C ALA A 395 2.08 18.13 -21.43
N GLU A 396 1.39 19.27 -21.24
CA GLU A 396 1.89 20.46 -20.54
C GLU A 396 1.02 20.65 -19.31
N LEU A 397 1.62 20.61 -18.13
CA LEU A 397 0.89 20.58 -16.87
C LEU A 397 1.46 21.60 -15.87
N PRO A 398 0.61 22.39 -15.18
CA PRO A 398 1.00 23.11 -14.00
C PRO A 398 1.25 22.16 -12.83
N ILE A 399 1.98 22.59 -11.81
CA ILE A 399 2.13 21.87 -10.56
C ILE A 399 0.94 22.20 -9.66
N PHE A 400 0.09 21.22 -9.42
CA PHE A 400 -1.05 21.35 -8.52
C PHE A 400 -0.64 21.14 -7.07
N ASP A 401 -1.21 21.91 -6.16
CA ASP A 401 -0.97 21.80 -4.72
C ASP A 401 -1.93 20.84 -4.02
N GLN A 402 -3.13 20.66 -4.59
CA GLN A 402 -4.17 19.79 -4.03
C GLN A 402 -5.12 19.29 -5.12
N ILE A 403 -5.62 18.07 -4.96
CA ILE A 403 -6.67 17.51 -5.80
C ILE A 403 -7.86 17.14 -4.92
N PHE A 404 -9.03 17.65 -5.28
CA PHE A 404 -10.31 17.31 -4.67
C PHE A 404 -11.15 16.52 -5.66
N THR A 405 -11.71 15.42 -5.22
CA THR A 405 -12.59 14.61 -6.06
C THR A 405 -13.89 14.29 -5.35
N ARG A 406 -14.99 14.50 -6.05
CA ARG A 406 -16.28 13.92 -5.73
C ARG A 406 -16.73 13.16 -6.96
N ILE A 407 -16.41 11.87 -7.03
CA ILE A 407 -16.66 10.99 -8.18
C ILE A 407 -17.31 9.69 -7.67
N GLY A 408 -18.57 9.45 -8.08
CA GLY A 408 -19.37 8.31 -7.67
C GLY A 408 -20.04 8.50 -6.30
N ALA A 409 -21.08 7.72 -6.02
CA ALA A 409 -21.76 7.69 -4.74
C ALA A 409 -21.14 6.58 -3.89
N ALA A 410 -20.47 6.93 -2.79
CA ALA A 410 -20.17 6.00 -1.73
C ALA A 410 -21.23 6.16 -0.63
N ASP A 411 -22.03 5.14 -0.41
CA ASP A 411 -22.94 5.10 0.74
C ASP A 411 -22.10 4.92 2.00
N ASP A 412 -22.04 5.94 2.83
CA ASP A 412 -21.45 5.81 4.17
C ASP A 412 -22.52 5.32 5.16
N LEU A 413 -22.82 4.03 5.08
CA LEU A 413 -23.79 3.36 5.97
C LEU A 413 -23.34 3.38 7.44
N ILE A 414 -22.06 3.67 7.72
CA ILE A 414 -21.50 3.61 9.08
C ILE A 414 -21.76 4.91 9.85
N SER A 415 -21.70 6.07 9.18
CA SER A 415 -21.90 7.38 9.82
C SER A 415 -23.38 7.80 9.93
N GLY A 416 -24.30 7.06 9.29
CA GLY A 416 -25.74 7.38 9.30
C GLY A 416 -26.09 8.65 8.51
N ASN A 417 -25.15 9.26 7.80
CA ASN A 417 -25.37 10.43 6.95
C ASN A 417 -26.01 10.03 5.64
N SER A 418 -26.96 10.84 5.16
CA SER A 418 -27.48 10.64 3.81
C SER A 418 -26.38 10.85 2.77
N THR A 419 -26.47 10.16 1.62
CA THR A 419 -25.55 10.34 0.47
C THR A 419 -25.38 11.80 0.08
N PHE A 420 -26.47 12.58 0.15
CA PHE A 420 -26.45 14.01 -0.12
C PHE A 420 -25.66 14.83 0.91
N MET A 421 -25.75 14.49 2.20
CA MET A 421 -24.95 15.16 3.25
C MET A 421 -23.45 14.88 3.07
N VAL A 422 -23.06 13.66 2.73
CA VAL A 422 -21.68 13.30 2.41
C VAL A 422 -21.18 14.10 1.21
N GLU A 423 -22.00 14.19 0.16
CA GLU A 423 -21.72 14.96 -1.04
C GLU A 423 -21.47 16.44 -0.75
N MET A 424 -22.34 17.06 0.06
CA MET A 424 -22.20 18.46 0.46
C MET A 424 -20.99 18.70 1.36
N ALA A 425 -20.65 17.76 2.24
CA ALA A 425 -19.46 17.86 3.10
C ALA A 425 -18.16 17.77 2.28
N GLU A 426 -18.10 16.90 1.26
CA GLU A 426 -16.97 16.80 0.34
C GLU A 426 -16.82 18.06 -0.51
N ALA A 427 -17.92 18.57 -1.06
CA ALA A 427 -17.94 19.82 -1.81
C ALA A 427 -17.48 21.00 -0.93
N ASN A 428 -17.99 21.11 0.30
CA ASN A 428 -17.59 22.12 1.26
C ASN A 428 -16.08 22.05 1.58
N THR A 429 -15.55 20.83 1.76
CA THR A 429 -14.10 20.64 1.99
C THR A 429 -13.29 21.17 0.81
N ALA A 430 -13.69 20.91 -0.42
CA ALA A 430 -13.05 21.45 -1.62
C ALA A 430 -13.15 22.99 -1.65
N LEU A 431 -14.34 23.56 -1.45
CA LEU A 431 -14.56 25.01 -1.54
C LEU A 431 -13.80 25.82 -0.48
N GLN A 432 -13.63 25.25 0.73
CA GLN A 432 -12.91 25.91 1.83
C GLN A 432 -11.39 25.82 1.70
N ASN A 433 -10.85 24.75 1.11
CA ASN A 433 -9.41 24.48 1.13
C ASN A 433 -8.74 24.64 -0.25
N ALA A 434 -9.50 24.66 -1.34
CA ALA A 434 -8.91 24.82 -2.67
C ALA A 434 -8.27 26.20 -2.86
N THR A 435 -7.14 26.20 -3.54
CA THR A 435 -6.44 27.39 -3.99
C THR A 435 -6.56 27.53 -5.51
N LYS A 436 -6.09 28.65 -6.07
CA LYS A 436 -5.95 28.83 -7.52
C LYS A 436 -5.09 27.72 -8.18
N ARG A 437 -4.23 27.04 -7.43
CA ARG A 437 -3.37 25.94 -7.92
C ARG A 437 -3.96 24.55 -7.67
N SER A 438 -5.19 24.45 -7.20
CA SER A 438 -5.85 23.18 -6.95
C SER A 438 -6.58 22.66 -8.19
N LEU A 439 -6.80 21.34 -8.24
CA LEU A 439 -7.64 20.67 -9.22
C LEU A 439 -8.90 20.13 -8.53
N ILE A 440 -10.07 20.47 -9.04
CA ILE A 440 -11.35 20.05 -8.49
C ILE A 440 -12.10 19.20 -9.53
N LEU A 441 -12.61 18.06 -9.12
CA LEU A 441 -13.40 17.15 -9.95
C LEU A 441 -14.75 16.88 -9.26
N PHE A 442 -15.80 17.49 -9.77
CA PHE A 442 -17.17 17.31 -9.30
C PHE A 442 -18.00 16.52 -10.32
N ASP A 443 -18.39 15.32 -9.97
CA ASP A 443 -19.14 14.42 -10.82
C ASP A 443 -20.59 14.31 -10.35
N GLU A 444 -21.52 14.83 -11.15
CA GLU A 444 -22.97 14.81 -10.95
C GLU A 444 -23.41 15.39 -9.58
N LEU A 445 -22.82 16.49 -9.16
CA LEU A 445 -23.14 17.15 -7.89
C LEU A 445 -24.58 17.69 -7.89
N GLY A 446 -25.30 17.51 -6.76
CA GLY A 446 -26.69 17.96 -6.60
C GLY A 446 -27.75 16.90 -6.93
N ARG A 447 -27.35 15.67 -7.31
CA ARG A 447 -28.28 14.60 -7.72
C ARG A 447 -29.06 13.97 -6.55
N GLY A 448 -28.57 14.12 -5.32
CA GLY A 448 -29.15 13.49 -4.12
C GLY A 448 -30.35 14.20 -3.49
N THR A 449 -30.90 15.25 -4.12
CA THR A 449 -32.02 16.07 -3.64
C THR A 449 -33.06 16.35 -4.74
N ALA A 450 -34.05 17.20 -4.48
CA ALA A 450 -35.01 17.62 -5.50
C ALA A 450 -34.30 18.33 -6.67
N THR A 451 -34.79 18.16 -7.89
CA THR A 451 -34.12 18.60 -9.12
C THR A 451 -33.74 20.09 -9.09
N TYR A 452 -34.69 20.95 -8.72
CA TYR A 452 -34.42 22.40 -8.66
C TYR A 452 -33.47 22.80 -7.56
N ASP A 453 -33.53 22.16 -6.37
CA ASP A 453 -32.58 22.41 -5.29
C ASP A 453 -31.17 21.99 -5.68
N GLY A 454 -31.04 20.81 -6.33
CA GLY A 454 -29.78 20.29 -6.82
C GLY A 454 -29.16 21.17 -7.89
N MET A 455 -29.96 21.63 -8.85
CA MET A 455 -29.55 22.55 -9.92
C MET A 455 -29.10 23.90 -9.36
N ALA A 456 -29.86 24.49 -8.43
CA ALA A 456 -29.53 25.76 -7.80
C ALA A 456 -28.21 25.70 -7.01
N LEU A 457 -27.99 24.59 -6.26
CA LEU A 457 -26.74 24.36 -5.55
C LEU A 457 -25.57 24.16 -6.51
N ALA A 458 -25.74 23.39 -7.59
CA ALA A 458 -24.71 23.16 -8.59
C ALA A 458 -24.30 24.48 -9.26
N GLN A 459 -25.27 25.30 -9.67
CA GLN A 459 -25.01 26.64 -10.22
C GLN A 459 -24.24 27.53 -9.24
N ALA A 460 -24.73 27.64 -8.00
CA ALA A 460 -24.09 28.47 -6.98
C ALA A 460 -22.64 28.03 -6.69
N ILE A 461 -22.36 26.73 -6.72
CA ILE A 461 -21.01 26.17 -6.55
C ILE A 461 -20.13 26.53 -7.75
N ILE A 462 -20.63 26.43 -8.97
CA ILE A 462 -19.91 26.83 -10.20
C ILE A 462 -19.54 28.31 -10.12
N GLU A 463 -20.52 29.18 -9.82
CA GLU A 463 -20.29 30.63 -9.66
C GLU A 463 -19.29 30.94 -8.55
N TYR A 464 -19.37 30.23 -7.42
CA TYR A 464 -18.43 30.40 -6.31
C TYR A 464 -17.00 30.02 -6.70
N VAL A 465 -16.81 28.90 -7.36
CA VAL A 465 -15.49 28.47 -7.86
C VAL A 465 -14.93 29.46 -8.86
N HIS A 466 -15.76 29.90 -9.83
CA HIS A 466 -15.39 30.87 -10.84
C HIS A 466 -14.93 32.21 -10.23
N ASN A 467 -15.69 32.73 -9.28
CA ASN A 467 -15.46 34.08 -8.75
C ASN A 467 -14.40 34.11 -7.63
N ASN A 468 -14.35 33.07 -6.77
CA ASN A 468 -13.56 33.10 -5.54
C ASN A 468 -12.32 32.20 -5.62
N THR A 469 -12.49 30.92 -5.93
CA THR A 469 -11.40 29.92 -5.84
C THR A 469 -10.48 30.00 -7.05
N LYS A 470 -11.04 30.11 -8.25
CA LYS A 470 -10.33 30.13 -9.54
C LYS A 470 -9.45 28.89 -9.75
N ALA A 471 -9.81 27.77 -9.14
CA ALA A 471 -9.15 26.49 -9.32
C ALA A 471 -9.53 25.87 -10.66
N LYS A 472 -8.63 25.09 -11.27
CA LYS A 472 -8.99 24.28 -12.44
C LYS A 472 -10.02 23.24 -12.03
N THR A 473 -11.22 23.30 -12.61
CA THR A 473 -12.36 22.49 -12.20
C THR A 473 -12.98 21.79 -13.39
N LEU A 474 -13.16 20.48 -13.30
CA LEU A 474 -14.01 19.69 -14.18
C LEU A 474 -15.31 19.41 -13.43
N PHE A 475 -16.41 19.86 -13.98
CA PHE A 475 -17.73 19.72 -13.39
C PHE A 475 -18.64 18.92 -14.35
N SER A 476 -18.97 17.69 -14.03
CA SER A 476 -19.94 16.94 -14.83
C SER A 476 -21.34 17.15 -14.28
N THR A 477 -22.33 17.25 -15.17
CA THR A 477 -23.71 17.49 -14.78
C THR A 477 -24.70 16.85 -15.75
N HIS A 478 -25.89 16.56 -15.23
CA HIS A 478 -27.07 16.21 -16.01
C HIS A 478 -28.02 17.39 -16.20
N TYR A 479 -27.76 18.52 -15.54
CA TYR A 479 -28.55 19.72 -15.70
C TYR A 479 -28.11 20.47 -16.95
N HIS A 480 -28.85 20.30 -18.06
CA HIS A 480 -28.51 20.94 -19.33
C HIS A 480 -28.64 22.47 -19.26
N GLU A 481 -29.49 22.96 -18.39
CA GLU A 481 -29.74 24.38 -18.15
C GLU A 481 -28.45 25.10 -17.70
N LEU A 482 -27.57 24.42 -16.98
CA LEU A 482 -26.28 24.98 -16.52
C LEU A 482 -25.31 25.28 -17.66
N THR A 483 -25.55 24.73 -18.87
CA THR A 483 -24.71 25.03 -20.03
C THR A 483 -24.79 26.50 -20.47
N ALA A 484 -25.91 27.18 -20.18
CA ALA A 484 -26.08 28.60 -20.43
C ALA A 484 -25.10 29.49 -19.64
N LEU A 485 -24.53 28.97 -18.54
CA LEU A 485 -23.55 29.73 -17.75
C LEU A 485 -22.28 30.07 -18.54
N SER A 486 -21.97 29.39 -19.64
CA SER A 486 -20.86 29.75 -20.51
C SER A 486 -21.04 31.11 -21.21
N ASP A 487 -22.25 31.61 -21.31
CA ASP A 487 -22.56 32.92 -21.93
C ASP A 487 -22.34 34.06 -20.91
N GLU A 488 -22.29 33.75 -19.62
CA GLU A 488 -22.19 34.71 -18.52
C GLU A 488 -20.85 34.67 -17.77
N LEU A 489 -20.19 33.49 -17.75
CA LEU A 489 -18.95 33.24 -17.03
C LEU A 489 -17.79 33.06 -18.03
N ASP A 490 -17.02 34.13 -18.24
CA ASP A 490 -15.93 34.20 -19.25
C ASP A 490 -14.89 33.08 -19.17
N HIS A 491 -14.73 32.47 -17.98
CA HIS A 491 -13.71 31.42 -17.73
C HIS A 491 -14.30 30.01 -17.64
N LEU A 492 -15.56 29.83 -18.12
CA LEU A 492 -16.24 28.54 -18.18
C LEU A 492 -16.42 28.10 -19.62
N ARG A 493 -16.08 26.84 -19.91
CA ARG A 493 -16.30 26.24 -21.21
C ARG A 493 -17.14 24.97 -21.11
N ASN A 494 -18.09 24.83 -22.02
CA ASN A 494 -18.87 23.61 -22.20
C ASN A 494 -18.12 22.61 -23.06
N VAL A 495 -18.16 21.35 -22.64
CA VAL A 495 -17.79 20.18 -23.43
C VAL A 495 -18.83 19.07 -23.22
N HIS A 496 -18.94 18.15 -24.17
CA HIS A 496 -19.83 17.00 -24.02
C HIS A 496 -19.17 15.72 -24.49
N VAL A 497 -19.62 14.59 -23.95
CA VAL A 497 -19.22 13.27 -24.46
C VAL A 497 -20.20 12.86 -25.54
N GLY A 498 -19.68 12.67 -26.76
CA GLY A 498 -20.49 12.39 -27.95
C GLY A 498 -21.20 11.04 -27.86
N ALA A 499 -22.45 11.05 -28.32
CA ALA A 499 -23.22 9.86 -28.61
C ALA A 499 -23.91 10.07 -29.98
N THR A 500 -23.95 9.03 -30.80
CA THR A 500 -24.58 9.04 -32.12
C THR A 500 -25.59 7.93 -32.20
N GLU A 501 -26.65 8.15 -32.95
CA GLU A 501 -27.65 7.12 -33.25
C GLU A 501 -27.27 6.42 -34.56
N GLU A 502 -26.92 5.16 -34.52
CA GLU A 502 -26.64 4.33 -35.69
C GLU A 502 -27.65 3.19 -35.77
N ASN A 503 -28.37 3.12 -36.88
CA ASN A 503 -29.42 2.11 -37.13
C ASN A 503 -30.54 2.05 -36.06
N GLY A 504 -30.83 3.16 -35.38
CA GLY A 504 -31.82 3.22 -34.29
C GLY A 504 -31.29 2.76 -32.92
N GLU A 505 -29.97 2.54 -32.81
CA GLU A 505 -29.30 2.24 -31.57
C GLU A 505 -28.34 3.38 -31.19
N LEU A 506 -28.30 3.71 -29.89
CA LEU A 506 -27.38 4.71 -29.36
C LEU A 506 -25.98 4.11 -29.24
N VAL A 507 -25.00 4.70 -29.93
CA VAL A 507 -23.59 4.33 -29.85
C VAL A 507 -22.83 5.46 -29.17
N PHE A 508 -22.16 5.12 -28.08
CA PHE A 508 -21.29 6.08 -27.40
C PHE A 508 -19.94 6.18 -28.11
N SER A 509 -19.59 7.37 -28.58
CA SER A 509 -18.30 7.60 -29.21
C SER A 509 -17.16 7.64 -28.20
N HIS A 510 -17.45 7.84 -26.90
CA HIS A 510 -16.49 8.10 -25.83
C HIS A 510 -15.53 9.26 -26.13
N LYS A 511 -15.82 10.09 -27.13
CA LYS A 511 -15.03 11.26 -27.53
C LYS A 511 -15.62 12.51 -26.90
N VAL A 512 -14.74 13.30 -26.26
CA VAL A 512 -15.10 14.61 -25.70
C VAL A 512 -15.02 15.64 -26.81
N LEU A 513 -16.10 16.40 -26.99
CA LEU A 513 -16.26 17.40 -28.02
C LEU A 513 -16.55 18.77 -27.38
N THR A 514 -16.21 19.86 -28.06
CA THR A 514 -16.48 21.23 -27.60
C THR A 514 -17.96 21.56 -27.74
N GLY A 515 -18.49 22.35 -26.82
CA GLY A 515 -19.88 22.78 -26.78
C GLY A 515 -20.78 21.90 -25.91
N PRO A 516 -22.02 22.32 -25.65
CA PRO A 516 -23.01 21.55 -24.90
C PRO A 516 -23.50 20.32 -25.70
N ALA A 517 -24.06 19.33 -25.00
CA ALA A 517 -24.77 18.24 -25.68
C ALA A 517 -26.09 18.73 -26.29
N ASP A 518 -26.41 18.30 -27.51
CA ASP A 518 -27.60 18.76 -28.25
C ASP A 518 -28.90 18.22 -27.66
N GLN A 519 -28.90 17.06 -26.98
CA GLN A 519 -30.10 16.38 -26.49
C GLN A 519 -29.83 15.53 -25.24
N SER A 520 -30.87 15.21 -24.48
CA SER A 520 -30.84 14.19 -23.44
C SER A 520 -31.05 12.80 -24.05
N TYR A 521 -30.24 11.81 -23.61
CA TYR A 521 -30.28 10.44 -24.15
C TYR A 521 -30.90 9.42 -23.18
N GLY A 522 -31.60 9.87 -22.13
CA GLY A 522 -32.16 8.98 -21.10
C GLY A 522 -33.08 7.90 -21.63
N ILE A 523 -34.00 8.29 -22.56
CA ILE A 523 -34.93 7.37 -23.19
C ILE A 523 -34.22 6.37 -24.10
N ASN A 524 -33.18 6.81 -24.82
CA ASN A 524 -32.39 5.94 -25.69
C ASN A 524 -31.60 4.88 -24.84
N VAL A 525 -31.08 5.26 -23.68
CA VAL A 525 -30.47 4.32 -22.76
C VAL A 525 -31.47 3.32 -22.19
N ALA A 526 -32.70 3.75 -21.88
CA ALA A 526 -33.78 2.86 -21.45
C ALA A 526 -34.16 1.83 -22.52
N LYS A 527 -34.18 2.24 -23.80
CA LYS A 527 -34.38 1.35 -24.96
C LYS A 527 -33.23 0.32 -25.07
N LEU A 528 -31.96 0.74 -24.92
CA LEU A 528 -30.80 -0.16 -24.89
C LEU A 528 -30.87 -1.18 -23.73
N ALA A 529 -31.44 -0.77 -22.60
CA ALA A 529 -31.67 -1.65 -21.46
C ALA A 529 -32.80 -2.67 -21.68
N GLY A 530 -33.49 -2.64 -22.82
CA GLY A 530 -34.52 -3.60 -23.16
C GLY A 530 -35.90 -3.30 -22.56
N LEU A 531 -36.19 -2.04 -22.19
CA LEU A 531 -37.54 -1.67 -21.73
C LEU A 531 -38.55 -1.82 -22.85
N PRO A 532 -39.82 -2.18 -22.56
CA PRO A 532 -40.85 -2.39 -23.58
C PRO A 532 -41.09 -1.15 -24.47
N ASP A 533 -41.24 -1.35 -25.79
CA ASP A 533 -41.41 -0.26 -26.77
C ASP A 533 -42.58 0.66 -26.45
N SER A 534 -43.68 0.11 -25.92
CA SER A 534 -44.87 0.91 -25.52
C SER A 534 -44.56 1.86 -24.36
N LEU A 535 -43.69 1.46 -23.43
CA LEU A 535 -43.22 2.29 -22.32
C LEU A 535 -42.30 3.39 -22.86
N ILE A 536 -41.37 3.05 -23.76
CA ILE A 536 -40.46 4.00 -24.40
C ILE A 536 -41.23 5.06 -25.18
N ALA A 537 -42.20 4.67 -26.00
CA ALA A 537 -43.06 5.61 -26.75
C ALA A 537 -43.78 6.58 -25.79
N ARG A 538 -44.39 6.05 -24.72
CA ARG A 538 -45.04 6.90 -23.72
C ARG A 538 -44.09 7.85 -22.99
N ALA A 539 -42.89 7.39 -22.67
CA ALA A 539 -41.86 8.23 -22.04
C ALA A 539 -41.44 9.37 -22.98
N SER A 540 -41.29 9.10 -24.27
CA SER A 540 -40.98 10.13 -25.28
C SER A 540 -42.10 11.19 -25.40
N ASP A 541 -43.39 10.79 -25.38
CA ASP A 541 -44.51 11.73 -25.39
C ASP A 541 -44.51 12.63 -24.14
N ILE A 542 -44.21 12.05 -22.97
CA ILE A 542 -44.15 12.79 -21.71
C ILE A 542 -42.99 13.77 -21.75
N LEU A 543 -41.78 13.34 -22.21
CA LEU A 543 -40.59 14.20 -22.31
C LEU A 543 -40.88 15.41 -23.23
N ALA A 544 -41.44 15.19 -24.42
CA ALA A 544 -41.79 16.27 -25.33
C ALA A 544 -42.76 17.28 -24.69
N SER A 545 -43.69 16.79 -23.87
CA SER A 545 -44.64 17.63 -23.12
C SER A 545 -43.98 18.46 -22.02
N LEU A 546 -42.97 17.90 -21.33
CA LEU A 546 -42.22 18.60 -20.31
C LEU A 546 -41.27 19.66 -20.90
N GLU A 547 -40.54 19.31 -21.97
CA GLU A 547 -39.65 20.24 -22.68
C GLU A 547 -40.42 21.46 -23.26
N ALA A 548 -41.68 21.26 -23.72
CA ALA A 548 -42.50 22.35 -24.15
C ALA A 548 -42.94 23.31 -23.01
N GLN A 549 -42.91 22.86 -21.76
CA GLN A 549 -43.23 23.68 -20.58
C GLN A 549 -41.99 24.41 -20.03
N ASP A 550 -40.77 23.84 -20.16
CA ASP A 550 -39.53 24.37 -19.61
C ASP A 550 -38.98 25.59 -20.36
N VAL A 551 -39.37 25.82 -21.61
CA VAL A 551 -38.99 27.04 -22.38
C VAL A 551 -39.35 28.34 -21.65
N THR A 552 -40.34 28.30 -20.74
CA THR A 552 -40.78 29.47 -19.96
C THR A 552 -39.95 29.70 -18.69
N ILE A 553 -39.20 28.73 -18.21
CA ILE A 553 -38.45 28.77 -16.96
C ILE A 553 -37.00 29.24 -17.20
N SER A 554 -36.40 28.90 -18.34
CA SER A 554 -35.04 29.31 -18.74
C SER A 554 -34.82 30.82 -18.82
N GLU A 555 -35.86 31.58 -19.17
CA GLU A 555 -35.77 33.06 -19.26
C GLU A 555 -35.71 33.74 -17.87
N THR A 556 -36.05 33.03 -16.79
CA THR A 556 -36.11 33.59 -15.42
C THR A 556 -34.86 33.32 -14.56
N LEU A 557 -34.06 32.35 -14.97
CA LEU A 557 -32.86 31.91 -14.18
C LEU A 557 -31.59 32.77 -14.42
N VAL A 558 -31.62 33.65 -15.39
CA VAL A 558 -30.45 34.39 -15.88
C VAL A 558 -30.41 35.81 -15.33
N GLN A 559 -30.00 35.99 -14.09
CA GLN A 559 -29.38 37.25 -13.59
C GLN A 559 -28.38 36.91 -12.43
N PRO A 560 -27.07 36.92 -12.70
CA PRO A 560 -26.08 36.70 -11.63
C PRO A 560 -26.08 37.92 -10.69
N GLN A 561 -26.37 37.64 -9.42
CA GLN A 561 -26.09 38.61 -8.36
C GLN A 561 -24.70 38.31 -7.77
N PRO A 562 -23.83 39.34 -7.58
CA PRO A 562 -22.55 39.13 -6.97
C PRO A 562 -22.72 38.68 -5.51
N VAL A 563 -22.47 37.42 -5.24
CA VAL A 563 -22.35 36.92 -3.86
C VAL A 563 -21.05 37.46 -3.28
N SER A 564 -21.15 38.66 -2.65
CA SER A 564 -20.03 39.25 -1.91
C SER A 564 -19.71 38.34 -0.71
N ALA A 565 -18.59 37.65 -0.76
CA ALA A 565 -18.06 36.88 0.36
C ALA A 565 -17.65 37.87 1.48
N LYS A 566 -18.59 38.23 2.34
CA LYS A 566 -18.22 38.64 3.70
C LYS A 566 -17.77 37.38 4.42
N LEU A 567 -16.47 37.20 4.54
CA LEU A 567 -15.88 36.35 5.56
C LEU A 567 -16.59 36.65 6.88
N ALA A 568 -17.39 35.73 7.37
CA ALA A 568 -17.91 35.82 8.71
C ALA A 568 -16.69 35.79 9.65
N GLU A 569 -16.47 36.90 10.34
CA GLU A 569 -15.56 36.92 11.49
C GLU A 569 -15.97 35.82 12.45
N PRO A 570 -15.02 35.14 13.12
CA PRO A 570 -15.34 34.09 14.05
C PRO A 570 -16.20 34.69 15.17
N VAL A 571 -17.49 34.32 15.16
CA VAL A 571 -18.39 34.68 16.27
C VAL A 571 -17.85 33.96 17.50
N ALA A 572 -17.34 34.74 18.45
CA ALA A 572 -16.98 34.27 19.78
C ALA A 572 -18.20 33.63 20.41
N VAL A 573 -18.12 32.32 20.63
CA VAL A 573 -19.14 31.59 21.35
C VAL A 573 -19.21 32.15 22.79
N PRO A 574 -20.34 32.69 23.26
CA PRO A 574 -20.46 33.10 24.62
C PRO A 574 -20.35 31.86 25.54
N VAL A 575 -19.44 31.95 26.51
CA VAL A 575 -19.36 30.98 27.60
C VAL A 575 -20.69 31.02 28.36
N ALA A 576 -21.42 29.91 28.33
CA ALA A 576 -22.65 29.76 29.11
C ALA A 576 -22.30 29.72 30.61
N PRO A 577 -23.07 30.43 31.49
CA PRO A 577 -22.92 30.31 32.93
C PRO A 577 -23.46 28.97 33.40
N GLU A 578 -22.85 28.46 34.51
CA GLU A 578 -23.27 27.25 35.21
C GLU A 578 -24.76 27.25 35.57
N PRO A 579 -25.47 26.13 35.45
CA PRO A 579 -26.88 26.06 35.83
C PRO A 579 -27.07 25.89 37.35
N GLU A 580 -27.84 26.79 37.94
CA GLU A 580 -28.49 26.56 39.26
C GLU A 580 -29.64 25.55 39.10
N PRO A 581 -29.98 24.80 40.15
CA PRO A 581 -30.93 23.67 40.09
C PRO A 581 -32.36 24.16 40.01
N VAL A 582 -33.13 23.74 39.01
CA VAL A 582 -34.59 23.93 38.92
C VAL A 582 -35.28 22.58 38.93
N VAL A 583 -36.30 22.57 39.79
CA VAL A 583 -37.26 21.54 40.13
C VAL A 583 -38.08 21.08 38.92
N GLU A 584 -38.40 19.78 38.90
CA GLU A 584 -39.27 19.09 37.93
C GLU A 584 -40.67 19.70 37.85
N GLU A 585 -41.21 19.83 36.65
CA GLU A 585 -42.59 19.49 36.30
C GLU A 585 -42.82 19.41 34.79
N ASP A 586 -43.16 18.19 34.39
CA ASP A 586 -44.20 17.74 33.46
C ASP A 586 -44.16 17.99 31.96
N THR A 587 -44.08 16.82 31.30
CA THR A 587 -44.77 16.43 30.04
C THR A 587 -44.57 17.25 28.76
N GLN A 588 -43.60 16.77 27.94
CA GLN A 588 -43.77 16.77 26.48
C GLN A 588 -43.16 15.49 25.88
N LEU A 589 -44.00 14.71 25.23
CA LEU A 589 -43.64 13.49 24.51
C LEU A 589 -42.64 13.82 23.39
N ASP A 590 -41.40 13.39 23.56
CA ASP A 590 -40.36 13.49 22.55
C ASP A 590 -40.45 12.29 21.59
N LEU A 591 -40.93 12.56 20.35
CA LEU A 591 -41.23 11.55 19.31
C LEU A 591 -39.96 11.02 18.62
N PHE A 592 -38.73 11.41 19.01
CA PHE A 592 -37.47 11.06 18.35
C PHE A 592 -36.46 10.28 19.19
N ALA A 593 -36.81 9.82 20.38
CA ALA A 593 -35.98 8.95 21.18
C ALA A 593 -36.44 7.48 21.09
N LEU A 594 -36.27 6.88 19.89
CA LEU A 594 -36.22 5.44 19.74
C LEU A 594 -34.75 5.04 19.52
N GLU A 595 -34.02 4.87 20.63
CA GLU A 595 -32.88 3.95 20.62
C GLU A 595 -33.42 2.56 20.25
N PRO A 596 -32.82 1.85 19.28
CA PRO A 596 -33.22 0.48 19.01
C PRO A 596 -32.96 -0.34 20.28
N ALA A 597 -34.01 -0.92 20.84
CA ALA A 597 -33.92 -1.81 22.01
C ALA A 597 -32.96 -2.95 21.63
N VAL A 598 -31.75 -2.93 22.15
CA VAL A 598 -30.81 -4.03 22.04
C VAL A 598 -31.48 -5.24 22.69
N ASP A 599 -31.52 -6.36 21.99
CA ASP A 599 -32.04 -7.62 22.50
C ASP A 599 -31.42 -7.90 23.89
N PRO A 600 -32.23 -8.10 24.93
CA PRO A 600 -31.74 -8.33 26.29
C PRO A 600 -30.72 -9.48 26.38
N ALA A 601 -30.81 -10.48 25.48
CA ALA A 601 -29.87 -11.58 25.37
C ALA A 601 -28.50 -11.10 24.85
N LEU A 602 -28.51 -10.20 23.88
CA LEU A 602 -27.29 -9.61 23.32
C LEU A 602 -26.60 -8.67 24.32
N GLN A 603 -27.37 -7.92 25.08
CA GLN A 603 -26.86 -7.06 26.14
C GLN A 603 -26.20 -7.85 27.27
N ALA A 604 -26.77 -9.00 27.66
CA ALA A 604 -26.20 -9.88 28.67
C ALA A 604 -24.82 -10.44 28.22
N ILE A 605 -24.69 -10.84 26.94
CA ILE A 605 -23.42 -11.31 26.38
C ILE A 605 -22.38 -10.20 26.35
N LEU A 606 -22.73 -8.97 25.97
CA LEU A 606 -21.84 -7.81 25.98
C LEU A 606 -21.34 -7.48 27.39
N ASP A 607 -22.17 -7.59 28.38
CA ASP A 607 -21.81 -7.33 29.77
C ASP A 607 -20.91 -8.46 30.34
N GLU A 608 -21.12 -9.71 29.93
CA GLU A 608 -20.24 -10.82 30.27
C GLU A 608 -18.86 -10.68 29.63
N ILE A 609 -18.78 -10.23 28.35
CA ILE A 609 -17.51 -9.94 27.65
C ILE A 609 -16.73 -8.83 28.39
N LYS A 610 -17.40 -7.74 28.80
CA LYS A 610 -16.77 -6.63 29.55
C LYS A 610 -16.21 -7.05 30.90
N GLN A 611 -16.84 -8.00 31.58
CA GLN A 611 -16.43 -8.49 32.91
C GLN A 611 -15.37 -9.59 32.82
N THR A 612 -15.15 -10.20 31.66
CA THR A 612 -14.20 -11.30 31.48
C THR A 612 -12.77 -10.79 31.35
N ASN A 613 -11.90 -11.15 32.28
CA ASN A 613 -10.48 -10.80 32.22
C ASN A 613 -9.70 -11.83 31.39
N ILE A 614 -9.52 -11.53 30.12
CA ILE A 614 -8.84 -12.41 29.14
C ILE A 614 -7.37 -12.69 29.53
N ALA A 615 -6.71 -11.77 30.27
CA ALA A 615 -5.31 -11.92 30.65
C ALA A 615 -5.06 -13.04 31.68
N THR A 616 -6.10 -13.51 32.36
CA THR A 616 -6.01 -14.59 33.36
C THR A 616 -6.48 -15.95 32.85
N MET A 617 -6.90 -16.05 31.59
CA MET A 617 -7.44 -17.28 31.00
C MET A 617 -6.36 -18.05 30.22
N THR A 618 -6.45 -19.39 30.23
CA THR A 618 -5.63 -20.18 29.30
C THR A 618 -6.17 -20.04 27.85
N PRO A 619 -5.33 -20.27 26.81
CA PRO A 619 -5.80 -20.23 25.43
C PRO A 619 -6.99 -21.16 25.14
N LEU A 620 -7.06 -22.30 25.82
CA LEU A 620 -8.16 -23.27 25.68
C LEU A 620 -9.45 -22.72 26.30
N ASP A 621 -9.38 -22.12 27.49
CA ASP A 621 -10.55 -21.53 28.16
C ASP A 621 -11.09 -20.33 27.37
N ALA A 622 -10.22 -19.50 26.78
CA ALA A 622 -10.63 -18.40 25.92
C ALA A 622 -11.36 -18.89 24.64
N MET A 623 -10.89 -19.96 24.01
CA MET A 623 -11.55 -20.56 22.86
C MET A 623 -12.91 -21.20 23.23
N MET A 624 -13.01 -21.84 24.38
CA MET A 624 -14.27 -22.39 24.87
C MET A 624 -15.29 -21.29 25.14
N LYS A 625 -14.87 -20.19 25.76
CA LYS A 625 -15.73 -19.04 26.06
C LYS A 625 -16.22 -18.33 24.79
N LEU A 626 -15.35 -18.15 23.79
CA LEU A 626 -15.72 -17.63 22.49
C LEU A 626 -16.76 -18.50 21.77
N ASN A 627 -16.60 -19.82 21.82
CA ASN A 627 -17.56 -20.76 21.24
C ASN A 627 -18.92 -20.75 21.98
N GLU A 628 -18.92 -20.52 23.29
CA GLU A 628 -20.13 -20.37 24.10
C GLU A 628 -20.91 -19.11 23.69
N TRP A 629 -20.25 -17.97 23.60
CA TRP A 629 -20.85 -16.72 23.13
C TRP A 629 -21.36 -16.80 21.70
N GLN A 630 -20.62 -17.45 20.78
CA GLN A 630 -21.09 -17.70 19.41
C GLN A 630 -22.36 -18.56 19.34
N LYS A 631 -22.53 -19.51 20.27
CA LYS A 631 -23.75 -20.33 20.34
C LYS A 631 -24.94 -19.56 20.90
N GLN A 632 -24.70 -18.63 21.80
CA GLN A 632 -25.75 -17.79 22.40
C GLN A 632 -26.21 -16.65 21.46
N MET A 633 -25.36 -16.25 20.48
CA MET A 633 -25.69 -15.24 19.47
C MET A 633 -26.41 -15.83 18.23
N LYS A 634 -26.56 -17.16 18.12
CA LYS A 634 -27.34 -17.85 17.10
C LYS A 634 -28.74 -18.16 17.58
#